data_ddcf4b3f3c8f94b1bea214053c6cdc94
#
_entry.id   ddcf4b3f3c8f94b1bea214053c6cdc94
#
_cell.length_a   1.000
_cell.length_b   1.000
_cell.length_c   1.000
_cell.angle_alpha   90.00
_cell.angle_beta   90.00
_cell.angle_gamma   90.00
#
_symmetry.space_group_name_H-M   'P 1'
#
loop_
_entity.id
_entity.type
_entity.pdbx_description
1 polymer ?
#
loop_
_entity_poly.entity_id
_entity_poly.type
_entity_poly.pdbx_seq_one_letter_code
_entity_poly.pdbx_strand_id
1 'polypeptide(L)'
;MGGSPSTREEDVLAAWLSIDPGRRPGDIAGEGAPIAMGATAAWLFGIGEVGPSPYEFCTPERKQTKRPNLIIRKRRLDSNDVAIVSGIPATRPWLTVVDLIDSGEDLSLVANVLADALEKGLVEDEGALKKFVDARGAKAGMPAGASLYDSLTRRREE
;
A
#
# COMPACT_ATOMS: atom_id res chain seq x y z
N MET A 1 -3.17 28.62 -10.99
CA MET A 1 -2.93 28.06 -10.76
C MET A 1 -2.62 27.36 -10.54
N GLY A 2 -2.50 27.56 -10.62
CA GLY A 2 -1.96 26.77 -10.31
C GLY A 2 -1.92 26.07 -9.79
N GLY A 3 -2.17 26.14 -10.24
CA GLY A 3 -2.28 24.99 -9.83
C GLY A 3 -1.57 24.57 -8.74
N SER A 4 -2.15 24.39 -7.86
CA SER A 4 -1.56 23.65 -6.85
C SER A 4 -1.19 22.32 -7.41
N PRO A 5 0.03 22.07 -7.67
CA PRO A 5 0.42 20.76 -8.07
C PRO A 5 -0.01 19.81 -7.00
N SER A 6 -0.36 18.64 -7.41
CA SER A 6 -0.62 17.62 -6.45
C SER A 6 0.65 17.31 -5.70
N THR A 7 0.66 17.59 -4.44
CA THR A 7 1.78 17.23 -3.59
C THR A 7 1.70 15.80 -3.14
N ARG A 8 0.55 15.15 -3.38
CA ARG A 8 0.36 13.76 -2.98
C ARG A 8 1.36 12.83 -3.65
N GLU A 9 1.56 13.00 -4.96
CA GLU A 9 2.48 12.15 -5.70
C GLU A 9 3.91 12.66 -5.68
N GLU A 10 4.09 13.97 -5.56
CA GLU A 10 5.41 14.59 -5.69
C GLU A 10 6.42 14.08 -4.67
N ASP A 11 6.04 14.03 -3.41
CA ASP A 11 6.94 13.58 -2.36
C ASP A 11 7.26 12.10 -2.49
N VAL A 12 6.27 11.31 -2.88
CA VAL A 12 6.48 9.88 -3.10
C VAL A 12 7.40 9.66 -4.31
N LEU A 13 7.19 10.43 -5.37
CA LEU A 13 8.05 10.34 -6.56
C LEU A 13 9.49 10.70 -6.22
N ALA A 14 9.70 11.75 -5.42
CA ALA A 14 11.03 12.14 -5.00
C ALA A 14 11.72 11.02 -4.20
N ALA A 15 10.98 10.38 -3.29
CA ALA A 15 11.50 9.25 -2.54
C ALA A 15 11.83 8.08 -3.47
N TRP A 16 10.93 7.79 -4.40
CA TRP A 16 11.12 6.72 -5.38
C TRP A 16 12.39 6.92 -6.21
N LEU A 17 12.56 8.13 -6.73
CA LEU A 17 13.73 8.48 -7.54
C LEU A 17 15.03 8.40 -6.75
N SER A 18 14.99 8.64 -5.44
CA SER A 18 16.19 8.56 -4.63
C SER A 18 16.70 7.15 -4.44
N ILE A 19 15.84 6.14 -4.64
CA ILE A 19 16.22 4.74 -4.51
C ILE A 19 17.00 4.28 -5.74
N ASP A 20 16.57 4.71 -6.91
CA ASP A 20 17.19 4.32 -8.17
C ASP A 20 17.26 5.55 -9.08
N PRO A 21 18.25 6.44 -8.87
CA PRO A 21 18.32 7.72 -9.57
C PRO A 21 18.43 7.62 -11.08
N GLY A 22 18.95 6.50 -11.58
CA GLY A 22 19.07 6.30 -13.03
C GLY A 22 17.77 5.92 -13.71
N ARG A 23 16.75 5.61 -12.95
CA ARG A 23 15.48 5.17 -13.50
C ARG A 23 14.56 6.37 -13.71
N ARG A 24 13.88 6.39 -14.82
CA ARG A 24 12.94 7.47 -15.14
C ARG A 24 11.50 7.00 -14.93
N PRO A 25 10.57 7.91 -14.65
CA PRO A 25 9.16 7.52 -14.53
C PRO A 25 8.63 6.76 -15.74
N GLY A 26 9.15 7.03 -16.93
CA GLY A 26 8.75 6.31 -18.14
C GLY A 26 9.28 4.88 -18.22
N ASP A 27 10.28 4.54 -17.40
CA ASP A 27 10.90 3.22 -17.40
C ASP A 27 10.34 2.32 -16.30
N ILE A 28 9.18 2.66 -15.82
CA ILE A 28 8.59 2.02 -14.65
C ILE A 28 8.31 0.55 -14.83
N ALA A 29 7.96 0.14 -16.05
CA ALA A 29 7.73 -1.26 -16.32
C ALA A 29 9.02 -2.09 -16.28
N GLY A 30 10.16 -1.44 -16.10
CA GLY A 30 11.43 -2.13 -16.02
C GLY A 30 11.52 -3.02 -14.80
N GLU A 31 12.14 -4.18 -15.00
CA GLU A 31 12.34 -5.13 -13.93
C GLU A 31 13.20 -4.52 -12.82
N GLY A 32 12.82 -4.78 -11.59
CA GLY A 32 13.57 -4.30 -10.44
C GLY A 32 13.19 -2.92 -9.96
N ALA A 33 12.21 -2.27 -10.58
CA ALA A 33 11.76 -0.95 -10.12
C ALA A 33 11.23 -1.02 -8.69
N PRO A 34 11.52 -0.03 -7.84
CA PRO A 34 10.93 0.02 -6.51
C PRO A 34 9.42 0.12 -6.58
N ILE A 35 8.73 -0.57 -5.69
CA ILE A 35 7.27 -0.64 -5.64
C ILE A 35 6.81 -0.07 -4.31
N ALA A 36 5.98 0.98 -4.34
CA ALA A 36 5.40 1.54 -3.13
C ALA A 36 4.50 0.51 -2.46
N MET A 37 4.55 0.43 -1.14
CA MET A 37 3.75 -0.53 -0.40
C MET A 37 3.22 0.11 0.89
N GLY A 38 2.31 -0.60 1.58
CA GLY A 38 1.80 -0.16 2.86
C GLY A 38 1.14 1.22 2.79
N ALA A 39 1.43 2.06 3.78
CA ALA A 39 0.84 3.40 3.87
C ALA A 39 1.19 4.26 2.66
N THR A 40 2.39 4.10 2.10
CA THR A 40 2.80 4.85 0.92
C THR A 40 1.92 4.52 -0.29
N ALA A 41 1.64 3.23 -0.49
CA ALA A 41 0.75 2.80 -1.57
C ALA A 41 -0.68 3.31 -1.34
N ALA A 42 -1.19 3.21 -0.10
CA ALA A 42 -2.52 3.72 0.22
C ALA A 42 -2.62 5.22 -0.09
N TRP A 43 -1.58 5.97 0.25
CA TRP A 43 -1.52 7.39 -0.04
C TRP A 43 -1.60 7.68 -1.54
N LEU A 44 -0.87 6.91 -2.35
CA LEU A 44 -0.90 7.07 -3.80
C LEU A 44 -2.29 6.82 -4.37
N PHE A 45 -2.97 5.78 -3.90
CA PHE A 45 -4.34 5.48 -4.35
C PHE A 45 -5.37 6.45 -3.78
N GLY A 46 -5.02 7.23 -2.78
CA GLY A 46 -5.96 8.12 -2.12
C GLY A 46 -7.00 7.39 -1.30
N ILE A 47 -6.63 6.27 -0.69
CA ILE A 47 -7.53 5.47 0.14
C ILE A 47 -7.11 5.56 1.61
N GLY A 48 -8.09 5.74 2.49
CA GLY A 48 -7.84 5.87 3.92
C GLY A 48 -7.25 7.22 4.29
N GLU A 49 -6.84 7.31 5.54
CA GLU A 49 -6.27 8.52 6.11
C GLU A 49 -4.87 8.31 6.69
N VAL A 50 -4.19 7.25 6.24
CA VAL A 50 -2.81 7.01 6.67
C VAL A 50 -1.89 7.96 5.90
N GLY A 51 -0.93 8.54 6.61
CA GLY A 51 0.08 9.37 5.96
C GLY A 51 1.07 8.51 5.20
N PRO A 52 1.76 9.08 4.21
CA PRO A 52 2.68 8.29 3.39
C PRO A 52 4.02 8.01 4.05
N SER A 53 4.39 8.77 5.05
CA SER A 53 5.71 8.67 5.70
C SER A 53 5.65 7.79 6.95
N PRO A 54 6.68 6.99 7.22
CA PRO A 54 7.89 6.85 6.42
C PRO A 54 7.55 6.21 5.08
N TYR A 55 8.23 6.67 4.03
CA TYR A 55 8.00 6.14 2.69
C TYR A 55 8.51 4.71 2.63
N GLU A 56 7.66 3.80 2.18
CA GLU A 56 8.00 2.39 2.16
C GLU A 56 7.90 1.83 0.74
N PHE A 57 8.98 1.20 0.31
CA PHE A 57 9.08 0.58 -1.00
C PHE A 57 9.66 -0.82 -0.86
N CYS A 58 9.41 -1.66 -1.85
CA CYS A 58 10.09 -2.95 -1.92
C CYS A 58 10.81 -3.09 -3.25
N THR A 59 11.92 -3.82 -3.21
CA THR A 59 12.72 -4.14 -4.40
C THR A 59 13.04 -5.62 -4.36
N PRO A 60 13.22 -6.26 -5.54
CA PRO A 60 13.54 -7.70 -5.55
C PRO A 60 14.93 -7.99 -4.98
N GLU A 61 15.82 -7.02 -5.07
CA GLU A 61 17.16 -7.15 -4.50
C GLU A 61 17.33 -6.18 -3.34
N ARG A 62 18.15 -6.57 -2.39
CA ARG A 62 18.39 -5.76 -1.21
C ARG A 62 19.01 -4.42 -1.59
N LYS A 63 18.43 -3.33 -1.09
CA LYS A 63 19.00 -1.99 -1.22
C LYS A 63 19.02 -1.34 0.15
N GLN A 64 19.96 -0.45 0.35
CA GLN A 64 20.10 0.28 1.60
C GLN A 64 19.90 1.77 1.36
N THR A 65 19.43 2.45 2.40
CA THR A 65 19.26 3.90 2.36
C THR A 65 19.69 4.50 3.67
N LYS A 66 20.23 5.71 3.62
CA LYS A 66 20.57 6.47 4.83
C LYS A 66 19.48 7.48 5.17
N ARG A 67 18.43 7.58 4.36
CA ARG A 67 17.34 8.51 4.62
C ARG A 67 16.49 7.98 5.77
N PRO A 68 16.27 8.79 6.83
CA PRO A 68 15.58 8.31 8.02
C PRO A 68 14.09 8.04 7.81
N ASN A 69 13.50 8.65 6.78
CA ASN A 69 12.07 8.50 6.50
C ASN A 69 11.80 7.57 5.31
N LEU A 70 12.77 6.71 4.99
CA LEU A 70 12.66 5.84 3.82
C LEU A 70 13.01 4.41 4.24
N ILE A 71 12.10 3.48 3.97
CA ILE A 71 12.27 2.06 4.28
C ILE A 71 12.24 1.29 2.98
N ILE A 72 13.25 0.46 2.74
CA ILE A 72 13.31 -0.39 1.55
C ILE A 72 13.33 -1.83 2.03
N ARG A 73 12.34 -2.60 1.60
CA ARG A 73 12.24 -4.02 1.96
C ARG A 73 12.61 -4.87 0.75
N LYS A 74 13.27 -5.98 1.01
CA LYS A 74 13.54 -6.96 -0.03
C LYS A 74 12.29 -7.81 -0.20
N ARG A 75 11.68 -7.74 -1.37
CA ARG A 75 10.45 -8.46 -1.66
C ARG A 75 10.25 -8.55 -3.16
N ARG A 76 9.85 -9.72 -3.62
CA ARG A 76 9.57 -9.92 -5.04
C ARG A 76 8.06 -10.09 -5.21
N LEU A 77 7.48 -9.27 -6.06
CA LEU A 77 6.04 -9.29 -6.34
C LEU A 77 5.80 -9.61 -7.81
N ASP A 78 4.68 -10.27 -8.09
CA ASP A 78 4.23 -10.51 -9.45
C ASP A 78 3.58 -9.25 -10.03
N SER A 79 3.55 -9.18 -11.36
CA SER A 79 2.87 -8.06 -12.03
C SER A 79 1.40 -7.96 -11.64
N ASN A 80 0.77 -9.09 -11.28
CA ASN A 80 -0.64 -9.10 -10.85
C ASN A 80 -0.85 -8.44 -9.49
N ASP A 81 0.22 -8.25 -8.71
CA ASP A 81 0.15 -7.64 -7.38
C ASP A 81 0.40 -6.15 -7.42
N VAL A 82 0.73 -5.61 -8.59
CA VAL A 82 1.22 -4.25 -8.75
C VAL A 82 0.38 -3.49 -9.76
N ALA A 83 0.13 -2.22 -9.46
CA ALA A 83 -0.50 -1.29 -10.39
C ALA A 83 0.41 -0.07 -10.54
N ILE A 84 0.15 0.73 -11.56
CA ILE A 84 0.89 1.97 -11.79
C ILE A 84 -0.03 3.13 -11.41
N VAL A 85 0.42 3.97 -10.49
CA VAL A 85 -0.34 5.13 -10.02
C VAL A 85 0.52 6.38 -10.27
N SER A 86 0.04 7.28 -11.10
CA SER A 86 0.79 8.50 -11.44
C SER A 86 2.22 8.18 -11.86
N GLY A 87 2.40 7.10 -12.59
CA GLY A 87 3.70 6.66 -13.05
C GLY A 87 4.54 5.88 -12.05
N ILE A 88 4.03 5.62 -10.85
CA ILE A 88 4.79 4.93 -9.79
C ILE A 88 4.19 3.54 -9.56
N PRO A 89 5.00 2.48 -9.59
CA PRO A 89 4.49 1.15 -9.24
C PRO A 89 4.10 1.12 -7.77
N ALA A 90 2.95 0.53 -7.49
CA ALA A 90 2.44 0.42 -6.13
C ALA A 90 1.69 -0.90 -5.96
N THR A 91 1.70 -1.44 -4.75
CA THR A 91 0.91 -2.63 -4.46
C THR A 91 -0.57 -2.31 -4.70
N ARG A 92 -1.28 -3.25 -5.30
CA ARG A 92 -2.73 -3.08 -5.50
C ARG A 92 -3.43 -2.93 -4.16
N PRO A 93 -4.59 -2.28 -4.13
CA PRO A 93 -5.29 -2.00 -2.86
C PRO A 93 -5.52 -3.24 -1.99
N TRP A 94 -5.87 -4.39 -2.57
CA TRP A 94 -6.07 -5.59 -1.76
C TRP A 94 -4.80 -5.99 -1.00
N LEU A 95 -3.64 -5.92 -1.67
CA LEU A 95 -2.37 -6.26 -1.03
C LEU A 95 -1.94 -5.18 -0.04
N THR A 96 -2.25 -3.92 -0.36
CA THR A 96 -1.98 -2.81 0.54
C THR A 96 -2.71 -3.00 1.88
N VAL A 97 -3.98 -3.40 1.85
CA VAL A 97 -4.74 -3.69 3.07
C VAL A 97 -4.07 -4.81 3.87
N VAL A 98 -3.71 -5.90 3.20
CA VAL A 98 -3.05 -7.04 3.84
C VAL A 98 -1.72 -6.62 4.48
N ASP A 99 -0.93 -5.83 3.75
CA ASP A 99 0.36 -5.36 4.26
C ASP A 99 0.21 -4.47 5.49
N LEU A 100 -0.80 -3.61 5.51
CA LEU A 100 -1.06 -2.76 6.68
C LEU A 100 -1.41 -3.58 7.91
N ILE A 101 -2.19 -4.65 7.73
CA ILE A 101 -2.50 -5.57 8.84
C ILE A 101 -1.20 -6.23 9.32
N ASP A 102 -0.39 -6.73 8.39
CA ASP A 102 0.85 -7.42 8.73
C ASP A 102 1.85 -6.52 9.44
N SER A 103 1.84 -5.23 9.13
CA SER A 103 2.75 -4.28 9.77
C SER A 103 2.27 -3.82 11.15
N GLY A 104 1.08 -4.25 11.58
CA GLY A 104 0.55 -3.87 12.88
C GLY A 104 -0.10 -2.49 12.91
N GLU A 105 -0.50 -1.97 11.76
CA GLU A 105 -1.18 -0.69 11.69
C GLU A 105 -2.49 -0.73 12.49
N ASP A 106 -2.88 0.40 13.05
CA ASP A 106 -4.13 0.53 13.80
C ASP A 106 -5.29 0.04 12.92
N LEU A 107 -6.10 -0.87 13.46
CA LEU A 107 -7.17 -1.49 12.68
C LEU A 107 -8.24 -0.49 12.25
N SER A 108 -8.43 0.61 12.98
CA SER A 108 -9.37 1.64 12.54
C SER A 108 -8.88 2.34 11.28
N LEU A 109 -7.58 2.54 11.15
CA LEU A 109 -6.99 3.10 9.94
C LEU A 109 -7.06 2.11 8.78
N VAL A 110 -6.82 0.83 9.06
CA VAL A 110 -6.96 -0.23 8.05
C VAL A 110 -8.41 -0.30 7.55
N ALA A 111 -9.37 -0.18 8.47
CA ALA A 111 -10.79 -0.18 8.10
C ALA A 111 -11.12 0.94 7.14
N ASN A 112 -10.57 2.13 7.37
CA ASN A 112 -10.78 3.26 6.46
C ASN A 112 -10.19 3.01 5.08
N VAL A 113 -8.99 2.43 5.02
CA VAL A 113 -8.35 2.08 3.75
C VAL A 113 -9.21 1.07 2.98
N LEU A 114 -9.65 0.02 3.68
CA LEU A 114 -10.50 -1.01 3.07
C LEU A 114 -11.82 -0.43 2.56
N ALA A 115 -12.48 0.39 3.39
CA ALA A 115 -13.76 0.99 3.00
C ALA A 115 -13.61 1.86 1.74
N ASP A 116 -12.58 2.69 1.71
CA ASP A 116 -12.34 3.53 0.54
C ASP A 116 -12.02 2.71 -0.71
N ALA A 117 -11.23 1.65 -0.56
CA ALA A 117 -10.92 0.79 -1.68
C ALA A 117 -12.18 0.11 -2.25
N LEU A 118 -13.06 -0.35 -1.37
CA LEU A 118 -14.31 -0.97 -1.79
C LEU A 118 -15.23 0.06 -2.45
N GLU A 119 -15.38 1.23 -1.83
CA GLU A 119 -16.24 2.29 -2.34
C GLU A 119 -15.80 2.76 -3.73
N LYS A 120 -14.51 2.84 -3.96
CA LYS A 120 -13.95 3.26 -5.25
C LYS A 120 -13.87 2.15 -6.29
N GLY A 121 -14.32 0.95 -5.94
CA GLY A 121 -14.30 -0.17 -6.85
C GLY A 121 -12.91 -0.68 -7.19
N LEU A 122 -11.96 -0.51 -6.28
CA LEU A 122 -10.56 -0.88 -6.52
C LEU A 122 -10.21 -2.31 -6.11
N VAL A 123 -11.17 -3.05 -5.56
CA VAL A 123 -10.98 -4.44 -5.16
C VAL A 123 -11.70 -5.34 -6.16
N GLU A 124 -10.93 -6.07 -6.95
CA GLU A 124 -11.49 -6.90 -8.02
C GLU A 124 -12.13 -8.19 -7.50
N ASP A 125 -11.52 -8.79 -6.47
CA ASP A 125 -11.99 -10.05 -5.89
C ASP A 125 -12.13 -9.91 -4.39
N GLU A 126 -13.29 -9.44 -3.95
CA GLU A 126 -13.55 -9.22 -2.53
C GLU A 126 -13.52 -10.53 -1.73
N GLY A 127 -13.99 -11.63 -2.34
CA GLY A 127 -13.95 -12.93 -1.67
C GLY A 127 -12.54 -13.39 -1.37
N ALA A 128 -11.62 -13.20 -2.31
CA ALA A 128 -10.23 -13.54 -2.09
C ALA A 128 -9.61 -12.64 -1.00
N LEU A 129 -9.93 -11.34 -1.04
CA LEU A 129 -9.44 -10.41 -0.03
C LEU A 129 -9.92 -10.81 1.36
N LYS A 130 -11.20 -11.18 1.49
CA LYS A 130 -11.74 -11.63 2.77
C LYS A 130 -10.93 -12.83 3.31
N LYS A 131 -10.60 -13.77 2.46
CA LYS A 131 -9.82 -14.94 2.88
C LYS A 131 -8.43 -14.54 3.38
N PHE A 132 -7.75 -13.66 2.67
CA PHE A 132 -6.42 -13.20 3.09
C PHE A 132 -6.48 -12.43 4.39
N VAL A 133 -7.47 -11.57 4.56
CA VAL A 133 -7.64 -10.78 5.77
C VAL A 133 -8.00 -11.69 6.94
N ASP A 134 -8.94 -12.61 6.75
CA ASP A 134 -9.37 -13.52 7.83
C ASP A 134 -8.25 -14.44 8.29
N ALA A 135 -7.34 -14.82 7.39
CA ALA A 135 -6.18 -15.62 7.75
C ALA A 135 -5.30 -14.94 8.80
N ARG A 136 -5.42 -13.63 8.93
CA ARG A 136 -4.65 -12.83 9.89
C ARG A 136 -5.43 -12.51 11.16
N GLY A 137 -6.61 -13.08 11.30
CA GLY A 137 -7.51 -12.77 12.41
C GLY A 137 -6.89 -13.03 13.78
N ALA A 138 -6.32 -14.20 13.98
CA ALA A 138 -5.73 -14.56 15.29
C ALA A 138 -4.58 -13.60 15.65
N LYS A 139 -3.73 -13.28 14.70
CA LYS A 139 -2.60 -12.38 14.90
C LYS A 139 -3.09 -10.95 15.24
N ALA A 140 -4.25 -10.58 14.72
CA ALA A 140 -4.87 -9.27 14.99
C ALA A 140 -5.73 -9.28 16.25
N GLY A 141 -5.73 -10.36 17.02
CA GLY A 141 -6.45 -10.42 18.28
C GLY A 141 -7.90 -10.87 18.17
N MET A 142 -8.33 -11.37 17.02
CA MET A 142 -9.70 -11.84 16.85
C MET A 142 -9.93 -13.17 17.54
N PRO A 143 -11.11 -13.36 18.16
CA PRO A 143 -11.47 -14.66 18.72
C PRO A 143 -11.56 -15.74 17.64
N ALA A 144 -11.37 -16.98 18.02
CA ALA A 144 -11.49 -18.11 17.10
C ALA A 144 -12.87 -18.08 16.44
N GLY A 145 -12.90 -18.29 15.12
CA GLY A 145 -14.13 -18.30 14.35
C GLY A 145 -14.69 -16.94 13.97
N ALA A 146 -14.12 -15.85 14.48
CA ALA A 146 -14.56 -14.52 14.11
C ALA A 146 -13.84 -14.06 12.85
N SER A 147 -14.53 -13.26 12.03
CA SER A 147 -13.97 -12.73 10.79
C SER A 147 -13.38 -11.34 11.02
N LEU A 148 -12.09 -11.21 10.78
CA LEU A 148 -11.43 -9.90 10.82
C LEU A 148 -12.00 -8.99 9.73
N TYR A 149 -12.22 -9.54 8.54
CA TYR A 149 -12.78 -8.78 7.43
C TYR A 149 -14.14 -8.18 7.80
N ASP A 150 -15.02 -8.99 8.37
CA ASP A 150 -16.34 -8.49 8.78
C ASP A 150 -16.21 -7.43 9.87
N SER A 151 -15.27 -7.61 10.78
CA SER A 151 -15.01 -6.61 11.82
C SER A 151 -14.55 -5.28 11.22
N LEU A 152 -13.65 -5.33 10.25
CA LEU A 152 -13.15 -4.11 9.61
C LEU A 152 -14.24 -3.40 8.82
N THR A 153 -15.07 -4.14 8.09
CA THR A 153 -16.13 -3.53 7.31
C THR A 153 -17.24 -2.95 8.20
N ARG A 154 -17.51 -3.58 9.35
CA ARG A 154 -18.49 -3.07 10.31
C ARG A 154 -18.08 -1.74 10.94
N ARG A 155 -16.78 -1.57 11.18
CA ARG A 155 -16.27 -0.32 11.77
C ARG A 155 -16.64 0.89 10.94
N ARG A 156 -16.65 0.73 9.63
CA ARG A 156 -16.98 1.82 8.72
C ARG A 156 -18.45 2.21 8.79
N GLU A 157 -19.31 1.25 9.08
CA GLU A 157 -20.75 1.47 9.13
C GLU A 157 -21.19 2.15 10.43
N GLU A 158 -20.38 2.08 11.44
CA GLU A 158 -20.66 2.72 12.72
C GLU A 158 -20.22 4.20 12.67
#